data_14f0831f0ccf784658c0d28f04940511
#
_entry.id   14f0831f0ccf784658c0d28f04940511
#
_cell.length_a   1.000
_cell.length_b   1.000
_cell.length_c   1.000
_cell.angle_alpha   90.00
_cell.angle_beta   90.00
_cell.angle_gamma   90.00
#
_symmetry.space_group_name_H-M   'P 1'
#
loop_
_entity.id
_entity.type
_entity.pdbx_description
1 polymer ?
#
loop_
_entity_poly.entity_id
_entity_poly.type
_entity_poly.pdbx_seq_one_letter_code
_entity_poly.pdbx_strand_id
1 'polypeptide(L)'
;MKDIMLHPDPWGGIATRCNIPNMEWIQELGNKTWCDLWLRWPNINLPKNYDLYIVSFHLEAVDVTWLWQQAETIDSPIIVLTDSSAYDCPLPTNVKLYQFYWWHEQLKLIQKWHPNKVDKQLTHQFSAICNRITQSKLLITTMLLELDTKSIIKLSTWKSVDADIKTGNKKLDKLHDTFYNKWFGTIIDLEDTNTDFRNHQYYTSDPWGDVYQKCALHFTNESFHYSYMQDQLGHYIYPGPFITEKTLKCLAGATGFIPVGQFETYKALTDVGFKFDYDFNTDFDNDKGNITRLESIVNLIKELSTWSKEDLFEATKDSSNYNQEYIYSQDFYKFCENKNQKIIKDILDNNT
;
A
#
# COMPACT_ATOMS: atom_id res chain seq x y z
N MET A 1 -27.92 3.40 27.42
CA MET A 1 -26.85 4.20 26.82
C MET A 1 -25.83 3.18 26.33
N LYS A 2 -25.53 3.15 25.04
CA LYS A 2 -24.67 2.14 24.44
C LYS A 2 -23.22 2.45 24.80
N ASP A 3 -22.52 1.56 25.49
CA ASP A 3 -21.11 1.74 25.82
C ASP A 3 -20.26 1.43 24.57
N ILE A 4 -20.17 2.40 23.67
CA ILE A 4 -19.25 2.33 22.53
C ILE A 4 -18.01 3.11 22.92
N MET A 5 -16.89 2.43 23.04
CA MET A 5 -15.61 3.08 23.23
C MET A 5 -14.94 3.27 21.85
N LEU A 6 -14.95 4.50 21.38
CA LEU A 6 -14.10 4.89 20.24
C LEU A 6 -12.73 5.25 20.80
N HIS A 7 -11.71 4.50 20.44
CA HIS A 7 -10.35 4.85 20.81
C HIS A 7 -9.88 6.04 19.97
N PRO A 8 -9.56 7.19 20.57
CA PRO A 8 -9.11 8.34 19.79
C PRO A 8 -7.74 8.04 19.18
N ASP A 9 -7.57 8.40 17.92
CA ASP A 9 -6.28 8.43 17.26
C ASP A 9 -5.25 9.20 18.11
N PRO A 10 -4.17 8.55 18.62
CA PRO A 10 -3.18 9.20 19.45
C PRO A 10 -2.40 10.32 18.73
N TRP A 11 -2.54 10.43 17.41
CA TRP A 11 -1.91 11.43 16.56
C TRP A 11 -2.86 12.57 16.15
N GLY A 12 -4.05 12.59 16.71
CA GLY A 12 -4.95 13.76 16.67
C GLY A 12 -5.34 14.24 15.29
N GLY A 13 -5.52 13.36 14.30
CA GLY A 13 -5.94 13.95 13.08
C GLY A 13 -6.06 13.13 11.83
N ILE A 14 -5.64 11.88 11.75
CA ILE A 14 -5.83 11.12 10.50
C ILE A 14 -7.24 10.53 10.45
N ALA A 15 -7.77 9.98 11.53
CA ALA A 15 -9.16 9.54 11.58
C ALA A 15 -10.14 10.71 11.35
N THR A 16 -9.85 11.89 11.89
CA THR A 16 -10.61 13.12 11.60
C THR A 16 -10.25 13.76 10.26
N ARG A 17 -9.05 13.52 9.72
CA ARG A 17 -8.65 14.02 8.39
C ARG A 17 -9.12 13.12 7.26
N CYS A 18 -9.24 11.82 7.50
CA CYS A 18 -9.72 10.87 6.51
C CYS A 18 -11.23 10.75 6.51
N ASN A 19 -12.02 11.63 7.20
CA ASN A 19 -13.48 11.50 7.24
C ASN A 19 -13.87 10.02 7.03
N ILE A 20 -13.57 9.16 8.04
CA ILE A 20 -13.93 7.74 7.92
C ILE A 20 -15.44 7.73 7.72
N PRO A 21 -15.92 7.39 6.52
CA PRO A 21 -17.29 7.66 6.18
C PRO A 21 -18.18 6.82 7.05
N ASN A 22 -19.15 7.50 7.66
CA ASN A 22 -20.31 6.91 8.28
C ASN A 22 -20.01 5.66 9.11
N MET A 23 -19.23 5.84 10.18
CA MET A 23 -19.13 4.81 11.22
C MET A 23 -20.36 4.86 12.16
N GLU A 24 -21.40 5.61 11.78
CA GLU A 24 -22.67 5.71 12.52
C GLU A 24 -23.35 4.35 12.70
N TRP A 25 -23.14 3.44 11.73
CA TRP A 25 -23.64 2.07 11.81
C TRP A 25 -23.12 1.29 13.02
N ILE A 26 -21.94 1.64 13.56
CA ILE A 26 -21.42 1.03 14.79
C ILE A 26 -22.36 1.30 15.96
N GLN A 27 -23.05 2.45 15.96
CA GLN A 27 -24.03 2.80 17.00
C GLN A 27 -25.27 1.88 16.95
N GLU A 28 -25.54 1.25 15.81
CA GLU A 28 -26.65 0.31 15.66
C GLU A 28 -26.36 -1.04 16.31
N LEU A 29 -25.08 -1.40 16.51
CA LEU A 29 -24.65 -2.66 17.11
C LEU A 29 -25.05 -2.80 18.59
N GLY A 30 -25.64 -1.81 19.16
CA GLY A 30 -26.35 -1.84 20.46
C GLY A 30 -25.56 -2.45 21.60
N ASN A 31 -25.28 -2.53 22.61
CA ASN A 31 -24.54 -3.15 23.71
C ASN A 31 -23.02 -2.81 23.68
N LYS A 32 -22.29 -3.34 24.61
CA LYS A 32 -20.88 -3.03 24.82
C LYS A 32 -20.05 -3.38 23.59
N THR A 33 -19.78 -2.39 22.76
CA THR A 33 -18.91 -2.53 21.58
C THR A 33 -17.69 -1.68 21.78
N TRP A 34 -16.51 -2.26 21.63
CA TRP A 34 -15.26 -1.54 21.57
C TRP A 34 -14.85 -1.37 20.11
N CYS A 35 -14.47 -0.15 19.72
CA CYS A 35 -14.03 0.11 18.37
C CYS A 35 -12.73 0.90 18.39
N ASP A 36 -11.70 0.38 17.74
CA ASP A 36 -10.51 1.10 17.38
C ASP A 36 -10.46 1.22 15.87
N LEU A 37 -10.50 2.43 15.37
CA LEU A 37 -10.48 2.70 13.93
C LEU A 37 -9.07 2.81 13.37
N TRP A 38 -8.04 2.73 14.21
CA TRP A 38 -6.66 2.80 13.75
C TRP A 38 -5.68 2.18 14.73
N LEU A 39 -5.41 0.92 14.52
CA LEU A 39 -4.44 0.22 15.32
C LEU A 39 -3.04 0.39 14.74
N ARG A 40 -2.24 1.24 15.37
CA ARG A 40 -0.89 1.56 14.94
C ARG A 40 0.22 0.83 15.71
N TRP A 41 -0.10 0.25 16.88
CA TRP A 41 0.91 -0.27 17.80
C TRP A 41 0.60 -1.68 18.29
N PRO A 42 1.59 -2.60 18.23
CA PRO A 42 1.40 -4.02 18.56
C PRO A 42 1.28 -4.31 20.07
N ASN A 43 1.12 -3.31 20.92
CA ASN A 43 1.14 -3.49 22.38
C ASN A 43 -0.09 -2.96 23.11
N ILE A 44 -1.20 -2.72 22.38
CA ILE A 44 -2.45 -2.32 23.02
C ILE A 44 -3.17 -3.60 23.45
N ASN A 45 -3.35 -3.80 24.75
CA ASN A 45 -4.24 -4.84 25.24
C ASN A 45 -5.68 -4.42 24.94
N LEU A 46 -6.43 -5.30 24.27
CA LEU A 46 -7.85 -5.08 24.12
C LEU A 46 -8.51 -5.00 25.50
N PRO A 47 -9.35 -3.98 25.77
CA PRO A 47 -10.02 -3.86 27.05
C PRO A 47 -10.93 -5.06 27.27
N LYS A 48 -11.06 -5.53 28.50
CA LYS A 48 -11.93 -6.67 28.84
C LYS A 48 -13.40 -6.26 28.96
N ASN A 49 -14.30 -7.22 28.81
CA ASN A 49 -15.73 -7.10 29.07
C ASN A 49 -16.53 -6.30 28.00
N TYR A 50 -16.14 -6.42 26.75
CA TYR A 50 -16.97 -6.01 25.61
C TYR A 50 -17.60 -7.21 24.93
N ASP A 51 -18.81 -7.05 24.43
CA ASP A 51 -19.56 -8.09 23.74
C ASP A 51 -19.09 -8.24 22.27
N LEU A 52 -18.49 -7.18 21.71
CA LEU A 52 -17.99 -7.13 20.36
C LEU A 52 -16.80 -6.18 20.27
N TYR A 53 -15.78 -6.57 19.51
CA TYR A 53 -14.63 -5.73 19.17
C TYR A 53 -14.60 -5.46 17.67
N ILE A 54 -14.35 -4.19 17.31
CA ILE A 54 -14.12 -3.78 15.93
C ILE A 54 -12.74 -3.13 15.84
N VAL A 55 -11.88 -3.71 15.03
CA VAL A 55 -10.50 -3.27 14.84
C VAL A 55 -10.29 -2.93 13.38
N SER A 56 -9.75 -1.77 13.10
CA SER A 56 -9.47 -1.34 11.73
C SER A 56 -7.96 -1.22 11.50
N PHE A 57 -7.48 -1.84 10.43
CA PHE A 57 -6.13 -1.71 9.92
C PHE A 57 -6.15 -0.88 8.64
N HIS A 58 -6.30 0.42 8.80
CA HIS A 58 -6.33 1.35 7.70
C HIS A 58 -4.94 1.91 7.41
N LEU A 59 -4.47 1.82 6.15
CA LEU A 59 -3.23 2.40 5.64
C LEU A 59 -1.91 1.86 6.22
N GLU A 60 -1.94 1.00 7.21
CA GLU A 60 -0.71 0.37 7.70
C GLU A 60 -0.99 -1.12 7.93
N ALA A 61 -0.17 -1.99 7.37
CA ALA A 61 -0.15 -3.37 7.78
C ALA A 61 0.52 -3.45 9.15
N VAL A 62 -0.22 -3.92 10.09
CA VAL A 62 0.26 -4.15 11.44
C VAL A 62 0.51 -5.64 11.60
N ASP A 63 1.51 -5.97 12.38
CA ASP A 63 1.68 -7.33 12.87
C ASP A 63 0.41 -7.78 13.59
N VAL A 64 -0.30 -8.72 12.97
CA VAL A 64 -1.55 -9.25 13.52
C VAL A 64 -1.34 -10.30 14.61
N THR A 65 -0.10 -10.73 14.84
CA THR A 65 0.19 -11.81 15.80
C THR A 65 -0.33 -11.46 17.19
N TRP A 66 -0.13 -10.22 17.61
CA TRP A 66 -0.64 -9.78 18.91
C TRP A 66 -2.17 -9.78 18.95
N LEU A 67 -2.85 -9.44 17.85
CA LEU A 67 -4.32 -9.50 17.80
C LEU A 67 -4.80 -10.94 17.88
N TRP A 68 -4.11 -11.88 17.23
CA TRP A 68 -4.41 -13.30 17.34
C TRP A 68 -4.18 -13.81 18.77
N GLN A 69 -3.10 -13.39 19.43
CA GLN A 69 -2.86 -13.70 20.85
C GLN A 69 -3.93 -13.11 21.77
N GLN A 70 -4.41 -11.90 21.50
CA GLN A 70 -5.52 -11.31 22.23
C GLN A 70 -6.83 -12.11 21.99
N ALA A 71 -7.07 -12.50 20.73
CA ALA A 71 -8.26 -13.27 20.37
C ALA A 71 -8.35 -14.63 21.11
N GLU A 72 -7.22 -15.26 21.39
CA GLU A 72 -7.16 -16.48 22.20
C GLU A 72 -7.59 -16.27 23.66
N THR A 73 -7.55 -15.04 24.16
CA THR A 73 -7.88 -14.66 25.54
C THR A 73 -9.25 -14.01 25.70
N ILE A 74 -9.96 -13.81 24.59
CA ILE A 74 -11.24 -13.12 24.52
C ILE A 74 -12.26 -14.07 23.87
N ASP A 75 -13.38 -14.33 24.55
CA ASP A 75 -14.45 -15.17 24.00
C ASP A 75 -15.35 -14.40 23.00
N SER A 76 -15.38 -13.09 23.09
CA SER A 76 -16.23 -12.23 22.26
C SER A 76 -15.75 -12.15 20.81
N PRO A 77 -16.65 -11.94 19.84
CA PRO A 77 -16.29 -11.76 18.45
C PRO A 77 -15.38 -10.54 18.23
N ILE A 78 -14.41 -10.71 17.33
CA ILE A 78 -13.51 -9.65 16.88
C ILE A 78 -13.70 -9.47 15.37
N ILE A 79 -14.15 -8.31 14.96
CA ILE A 79 -14.28 -7.92 13.56
C ILE A 79 -13.07 -7.09 13.17
N VAL A 80 -12.36 -7.52 12.14
CA VAL A 80 -11.21 -6.82 11.58
C VAL A 80 -11.59 -6.23 10.25
N LEU A 81 -11.49 -4.90 10.14
CA LEU A 81 -11.64 -4.16 8.90
C LEU A 81 -10.24 -3.82 8.34
N THR A 82 -9.97 -4.17 7.10
CA THR A 82 -8.63 -4.00 6.50
C THR A 82 -8.70 -3.59 5.05
N ASP A 83 -7.69 -2.87 4.58
CA ASP A 83 -7.54 -2.49 3.16
C ASP A 83 -7.01 -3.65 2.29
N SER A 84 -6.47 -4.69 2.91
CA SER A 84 -5.89 -5.82 2.18
C SER A 84 -6.95 -6.71 1.55
N SER A 85 -6.71 -7.12 0.31
CA SER A 85 -7.48 -8.19 -0.32
C SER A 85 -7.08 -9.54 0.26
N ALA A 86 -7.90 -10.51 0.21
CA ALA A 86 -7.73 -11.92 0.51
C ALA A 86 -6.70 -12.31 1.60
N TYR A 87 -7.20 -12.93 2.64
CA TYR A 87 -6.40 -13.58 3.67
C TYR A 87 -6.57 -15.08 3.56
N ASP A 88 -5.49 -15.74 3.23
CA ASP A 88 -5.38 -17.21 3.26
C ASP A 88 -4.57 -17.65 4.50
N CYS A 89 -4.86 -17.03 5.65
CA CYS A 89 -4.25 -17.41 6.92
C CYS A 89 -5.30 -17.99 7.87
N PRO A 90 -4.91 -18.93 8.73
CA PRO A 90 -5.80 -19.41 9.78
C PRO A 90 -6.20 -18.26 10.70
N LEU A 91 -7.50 -17.99 10.77
CA LEU A 91 -8.05 -17.02 11.70
C LEU A 91 -8.46 -17.73 12.99
N PRO A 92 -8.29 -17.10 14.16
CA PRO A 92 -8.95 -17.56 15.38
C PRO A 92 -10.46 -17.65 15.17
N THR A 93 -11.10 -18.59 15.82
CA THR A 93 -12.53 -18.92 15.60
C THR A 93 -13.48 -17.75 15.87
N ASN A 94 -13.09 -16.85 16.74
CA ASN A 94 -13.83 -15.65 17.11
C ASN A 94 -13.43 -14.41 16.28
N VAL A 95 -12.55 -14.54 15.29
CA VAL A 95 -12.13 -13.43 14.41
C VAL A 95 -12.80 -13.54 13.05
N LYS A 96 -13.46 -12.48 12.63
CA LYS A 96 -13.93 -12.28 11.26
C LYS A 96 -13.18 -11.12 10.62
N LEU A 97 -12.73 -11.31 9.39
CA LEU A 97 -11.94 -10.34 8.67
C LEU A 97 -12.68 -9.91 7.40
N TYR A 98 -12.78 -8.59 7.22
CA TYR A 98 -13.44 -7.99 6.07
C TYR A 98 -12.49 -7.03 5.38
N GLN A 99 -12.40 -7.16 4.04
CA GLN A 99 -11.76 -6.14 3.22
C GLN A 99 -12.69 -4.93 3.12
N PHE A 100 -12.29 -3.82 3.73
CA PHE A 100 -13.07 -2.58 3.71
C PHE A 100 -12.39 -1.58 2.76
N TYR A 101 -13.17 -1.01 1.83
CA TYR A 101 -12.63 -0.17 0.76
C TYR A 101 -12.55 1.29 1.21
N TRP A 102 -11.42 1.68 1.82
CA TRP A 102 -11.12 3.06 2.19
C TRP A 102 -10.62 3.92 1.03
N TRP A 103 -10.37 3.31 -0.12
CA TRP A 103 -9.72 3.95 -1.26
C TRP A 103 -10.43 5.19 -1.74
N HIS A 104 -11.76 5.22 -1.71
CA HIS A 104 -12.53 6.38 -2.12
C HIS A 104 -12.28 7.62 -1.23
N GLU A 105 -11.97 7.45 0.06
CA GLU A 105 -11.60 8.58 0.93
C GLU A 105 -10.19 9.09 0.63
N GLN A 106 -9.26 8.17 0.37
CA GLN A 106 -7.94 8.54 -0.10
C GLN A 106 -8.01 9.27 -1.44
N LEU A 107 -8.90 8.83 -2.32
CA LEU A 107 -9.13 9.48 -3.60
C LEU A 107 -9.75 10.87 -3.48
N LYS A 108 -10.65 11.11 -2.55
CA LYS A 108 -11.14 12.48 -2.27
C LYS A 108 -9.99 13.41 -1.89
N LEU A 109 -9.01 12.91 -1.16
CA LEU A 109 -7.81 13.68 -0.85
C LEU A 109 -6.96 13.91 -2.10
N ILE A 110 -6.71 12.87 -2.89
CA ILE A 110 -5.97 12.99 -4.15
C ILE A 110 -6.70 13.96 -5.10
N GLN A 111 -8.00 13.86 -5.26
CA GLN A 111 -8.81 14.75 -6.08
C GLN A 111 -8.79 16.21 -5.60
N LYS A 112 -8.75 16.44 -4.30
CA LYS A 112 -8.63 17.79 -3.73
C LYS A 112 -7.31 18.44 -4.15
N TRP A 113 -6.24 17.65 -4.27
CA TRP A 113 -4.90 18.13 -4.62
C TRP A 113 -4.67 18.13 -6.13
N HIS A 114 -5.27 17.20 -6.86
CA HIS A 114 -5.18 17.02 -8.29
C HIS A 114 -6.59 16.97 -8.91
N PRO A 115 -7.30 18.10 -8.96
CA PRO A 115 -8.66 18.14 -9.48
C PRO A 115 -8.73 17.89 -11.00
N ASN A 116 -7.61 18.00 -11.70
CA ASN A 116 -7.51 17.88 -13.15
C ASN A 116 -6.69 16.66 -13.55
N LYS A 117 -6.94 16.16 -14.76
CA LYS A 117 -6.09 15.16 -15.40
C LYS A 117 -4.64 15.68 -15.49
N VAL A 118 -3.71 14.79 -15.24
CA VAL A 118 -2.28 15.11 -15.34
C VAL A 118 -1.86 15.02 -16.80
N ASP A 119 -1.37 16.14 -17.36
CA ASP A 119 -0.79 16.16 -18.70
C ASP A 119 0.65 15.63 -18.66
N LYS A 120 0.96 14.64 -19.49
CA LYS A 120 2.29 14.04 -19.56
C LYS A 120 3.30 14.94 -20.26
N GLN A 121 4.42 15.16 -19.59
CA GLN A 121 5.60 15.89 -20.11
C GLN A 121 6.84 15.00 -19.89
N LEU A 122 6.89 13.88 -20.59
CA LEU A 122 7.88 12.84 -20.34
C LEU A 122 9.32 13.35 -20.50
N THR A 123 10.05 13.29 -19.42
CA THR A 123 11.49 13.64 -19.38
C THR A 123 12.32 12.46 -18.86
N HIS A 124 11.71 11.49 -18.17
CA HIS A 124 12.37 10.38 -17.52
C HIS A 124 11.70 9.04 -17.86
N GLN A 125 12.49 7.97 -17.85
CA GLN A 125 12.01 6.60 -18.02
C GLN A 125 11.25 6.14 -16.78
N PHE A 126 11.90 6.26 -15.62
CA PHE A 126 11.41 5.68 -14.36
C PHE A 126 11.33 6.70 -13.24
N SER A 127 10.53 6.34 -12.24
CA SER A 127 10.57 6.98 -10.93
C SER A 127 10.45 5.96 -9.80
N ALA A 128 11.16 6.20 -8.70
CA ALA A 128 11.10 5.39 -7.48
C ALA A 128 11.26 6.30 -6.26
N ILE A 129 10.21 6.40 -5.45
CA ILE A 129 10.21 7.26 -4.27
C ILE A 129 10.09 6.39 -3.01
N CYS A 130 11.07 6.52 -2.11
CA CYS A 130 11.18 5.74 -0.90
C CYS A 130 11.45 6.63 0.30
N ASN A 131 10.47 6.78 1.18
CA ASN A 131 10.65 7.54 2.43
C ASN A 131 11.27 6.70 3.54
N ARG A 132 11.19 5.39 3.43
CA ARG A 132 11.78 4.42 4.35
C ARG A 132 12.42 3.31 3.54
N ILE A 133 13.68 3.04 3.80
CA ILE A 133 14.43 1.99 3.12
C ILE A 133 14.00 0.65 3.71
N THR A 134 13.46 -0.22 2.87
CA THR A 134 13.28 -1.65 3.10
C THR A 134 14.19 -2.43 2.17
N GLN A 135 14.40 -3.72 2.39
CA GLN A 135 15.24 -4.56 1.53
C GLN A 135 14.84 -4.45 0.05
N SER A 136 13.57 -4.61 -0.27
CA SER A 136 13.06 -4.54 -1.65
C SER A 136 13.31 -3.18 -2.30
N LYS A 137 13.00 -2.10 -1.58
CA LYS A 137 13.20 -0.72 -2.06
C LYS A 137 14.66 -0.40 -2.32
N LEU A 138 15.53 -0.84 -1.43
CA LEU A 138 16.98 -0.72 -1.59
C LEU A 138 17.45 -1.39 -2.88
N LEU A 139 17.02 -2.63 -3.12
CA LEU A 139 17.45 -3.41 -4.28
C LEU A 139 16.97 -2.79 -5.61
N ILE A 140 15.70 -2.38 -5.67
CA ILE A 140 15.13 -1.72 -6.86
C ILE A 140 15.83 -0.39 -7.13
N THR A 141 16.00 0.44 -6.10
CA THR A 141 16.69 1.73 -6.24
C THR A 141 18.13 1.55 -6.69
N THR A 142 18.86 0.58 -6.09
CA THR A 142 20.24 0.30 -6.50
C THR A 142 20.30 -0.16 -7.94
N MET A 143 19.36 -0.99 -8.38
CA MET A 143 19.31 -1.44 -9.77
C MET A 143 19.14 -0.27 -10.75
N LEU A 144 18.23 0.67 -10.46
CA LEU A 144 18.04 1.86 -11.28
C LEU A 144 19.29 2.76 -11.34
N LEU A 145 19.99 2.89 -10.20
CA LEU A 145 21.24 3.66 -10.11
C LEU A 145 22.40 3.02 -10.89
N GLU A 146 22.52 1.69 -10.85
CA GLU A 146 23.59 0.97 -11.52
C GLU A 146 23.41 0.87 -13.04
N LEU A 147 22.17 1.03 -13.53
CA LEU A 147 21.87 1.00 -14.98
C LEU A 147 22.03 2.36 -15.66
N ASP A 148 22.37 3.42 -14.91
CA ASP A 148 22.44 4.78 -15.43
C ASP A 148 21.17 5.20 -16.21
N THR A 149 20.02 4.74 -15.72
CA THR A 149 18.73 5.09 -16.32
C THR A 149 18.38 6.54 -16.02
N LYS A 150 17.70 7.19 -16.94
CA LYS A 150 17.16 8.52 -16.69
C LYS A 150 15.94 8.40 -15.76
N SER A 151 16.20 8.46 -14.46
CA SER A 151 15.22 8.18 -13.42
C SER A 151 15.13 9.28 -12.38
N ILE A 152 13.93 9.55 -11.89
CA ILE A 152 13.70 10.34 -10.66
C ILE A 152 13.73 9.37 -9.49
N ILE A 153 14.77 9.47 -8.68
CA ILE A 153 14.96 8.59 -7.53
C ILE A 153 15.04 9.42 -6.26
N LYS A 154 14.22 9.08 -5.28
CA LYS A 154 14.32 9.61 -3.93
C LYS A 154 14.44 8.47 -2.95
N LEU A 155 15.51 8.49 -2.17
CA LEU A 155 15.75 7.52 -1.12
C LEU A 155 16.13 8.25 0.17
N SER A 156 15.34 8.07 1.20
CA SER A 156 15.59 8.60 2.54
C SER A 156 16.75 7.87 3.22
N THR A 157 17.34 8.47 4.26
CA THR A 157 18.32 7.80 5.13
C THR A 157 17.68 6.93 6.21
N TRP A 158 16.36 7.01 6.38
CA TRP A 158 15.64 6.22 7.37
C TRP A 158 15.40 4.80 6.86
N LYS A 159 16.01 3.82 7.50
CA LYS A 159 15.91 2.41 7.13
C LYS A 159 15.11 1.58 8.14
N SER A 160 14.51 0.52 7.66
CA SER A 160 13.92 -0.55 8.47
C SER A 160 14.97 -1.63 8.77
N VAL A 161 14.70 -2.49 9.74
CA VAL A 161 15.60 -3.59 10.14
C VAL A 161 15.87 -4.55 8.98
N ASP A 162 14.88 -4.84 8.16
CA ASP A 162 14.98 -5.74 6.99
C ASP A 162 15.92 -5.21 5.89
N ALA A 163 16.20 -3.91 5.87
CA ALA A 163 17.13 -3.33 4.91
C ALA A 163 18.56 -3.89 5.03
N ASP A 164 18.95 -4.33 6.23
CA ASP A 164 20.29 -4.89 6.49
C ASP A 164 20.37 -6.41 6.20
N ILE A 165 19.25 -7.05 5.88
CA ILE A 165 19.19 -8.50 5.69
C ILE A 165 19.48 -8.84 4.23
N LYS A 166 20.40 -9.77 3.99
CA LYS A 166 20.66 -10.35 2.68
C LYS A 166 19.56 -11.36 2.31
N THR A 167 19.27 -11.44 1.01
CA THR A 167 18.21 -12.31 0.48
C THR A 167 18.60 -13.78 0.39
N GLY A 168 19.90 -14.08 0.38
CA GLY A 168 20.45 -15.39 0.02
C GLY A 168 20.54 -15.63 -1.50
N ASN A 169 20.00 -14.74 -2.31
CA ASN A 169 20.13 -14.76 -3.76
C ASN A 169 21.38 -13.97 -4.18
N LYS A 170 22.35 -14.63 -4.83
CA LYS A 170 23.65 -14.01 -5.18
C LYS A 170 23.54 -12.72 -5.99
N LYS A 171 22.56 -12.63 -6.90
CA LYS A 171 22.37 -11.43 -7.73
C LYS A 171 21.84 -10.26 -6.90
N LEU A 172 20.83 -10.52 -6.09
CA LEU A 172 20.23 -9.51 -5.22
C LEU A 172 21.20 -9.09 -4.12
N ASP A 173 21.92 -10.02 -3.54
CA ASP A 173 22.92 -9.75 -2.51
C ASP A 173 24.09 -8.90 -3.05
N LYS A 174 24.43 -9.05 -4.34
CA LYS A 174 25.38 -8.15 -4.99
C LYS A 174 24.86 -6.72 -5.08
N LEU A 175 23.58 -6.53 -5.39
CA LEU A 175 22.95 -5.18 -5.38
C LEU A 175 22.95 -4.61 -3.98
N HIS A 176 22.61 -5.42 -2.98
CA HIS A 176 22.66 -5.03 -1.57
C HIS A 176 24.07 -4.55 -1.19
N ASP A 177 25.11 -5.32 -1.48
CA ASP A 177 26.49 -4.93 -1.21
C ASP A 177 26.90 -3.65 -1.97
N THR A 178 26.44 -3.50 -3.22
CA THR A 178 26.67 -2.29 -4.01
C THR A 178 26.06 -1.07 -3.35
N PHE A 179 24.83 -1.17 -2.84
CA PHE A 179 24.19 -0.09 -2.11
C PHE A 179 25.02 0.36 -0.90
N TYR A 180 25.39 -0.58 -0.04
CA TYR A 180 26.17 -0.26 1.17
C TYR A 180 27.56 0.31 0.88
N ASN A 181 28.19 -0.13 -0.20
CA ASN A 181 29.51 0.36 -0.59
C ASN A 181 29.48 1.74 -1.27
N LYS A 182 28.42 2.08 -2.02
CA LYS A 182 28.39 3.29 -2.83
C LYS A 182 27.40 4.36 -2.32
N TRP A 183 26.27 3.94 -1.77
CA TRP A 183 25.12 4.83 -1.58
C TRP A 183 24.67 4.96 -0.12
N PHE A 184 25.13 4.08 0.77
CA PHE A 184 24.75 4.11 2.18
C PHE A 184 25.14 5.43 2.85
N GLY A 185 24.18 6.05 3.54
CA GLY A 185 24.37 7.34 4.20
C GLY A 185 24.22 8.56 3.27
N THR A 186 24.06 8.34 1.96
CA THR A 186 23.80 9.40 1.00
C THR A 186 22.29 9.62 0.86
N ILE A 187 21.84 10.87 0.91
CA ILE A 187 20.47 11.21 0.48
C ILE A 187 20.51 11.21 -1.04
N ILE A 188 19.79 10.26 -1.64
CA ILE A 188 19.64 10.21 -3.09
C ILE A 188 18.39 11.00 -3.43
N ASP A 189 18.58 12.16 -4.01
CA ASP A 189 17.54 13.00 -4.57
C ASP A 189 18.08 13.47 -5.93
N LEU A 190 17.81 12.72 -6.98
CA LEU A 190 18.36 12.96 -8.31
C LEU A 190 17.66 14.07 -9.09
N GLU A 191 16.56 14.58 -8.57
CA GLU A 191 16.00 15.87 -9.00
C GLU A 191 15.72 16.70 -7.76
N ASP A 192 15.99 18.02 -7.89
CA ASP A 192 15.58 19.04 -6.93
C ASP A 192 14.03 19.10 -6.89
N THR A 193 13.43 18.03 -6.42
CA THR A 193 12.06 18.06 -5.98
C THR A 193 12.09 18.86 -4.70
N ASN A 194 11.84 20.16 -4.77
CA ASN A 194 11.73 21.13 -3.66
C ASN A 194 10.69 20.72 -2.61
N THR A 195 10.52 19.44 -2.43
CA THR A 195 9.54 18.78 -1.61
C THR A 195 10.21 18.36 -0.33
N ASP A 196 10.11 19.21 0.68
CA ASP A 196 10.43 18.83 2.03
C ASP A 196 9.47 17.75 2.53
N PHE A 197 9.76 16.49 2.12
CA PHE A 197 9.03 15.33 2.62
C PHE A 197 9.15 15.14 4.13
N ARG A 198 9.97 15.94 4.82
CA ARG A 198 10.08 15.91 6.28
C ARG A 198 8.94 16.63 6.98
N ASN A 199 8.27 17.54 6.30
CA ASN A 199 7.10 18.21 6.84
C ASN A 199 5.85 17.40 6.53
N HIS A 200 5.57 16.34 7.22
CA HIS A 200 4.33 15.53 7.37
C HIS A 200 3.05 15.94 6.59
N GLN A 201 3.18 16.82 5.65
CA GLN A 201 2.12 17.30 4.77
C GLN A 201 2.05 16.45 3.49
N TYR A 202 2.18 15.13 3.65
CA TYR A 202 2.05 14.13 2.56
C TYR A 202 0.82 14.30 1.69
N TYR A 203 -0.13 15.06 2.21
CA TYR A 203 -1.42 15.26 1.58
C TYR A 203 -1.64 16.70 1.14
N THR A 204 -0.72 17.62 1.42
CA THR A 204 -0.98 19.06 1.28
C THR A 204 -0.12 19.83 0.30
N SER A 205 1.02 19.31 -0.10
CA SER A 205 1.84 19.91 -1.15
C SER A 205 1.79 19.04 -2.40
N ASP A 206 1.86 19.65 -3.54
CA ASP A 206 1.88 19.01 -4.84
C ASP A 206 3.31 18.65 -5.31
N PRO A 207 4.02 17.74 -4.67
CA PRO A 207 5.27 17.24 -5.21
C PRO A 207 5.06 16.12 -6.22
N TRP A 208 3.82 15.70 -6.42
CA TRP A 208 3.52 14.43 -7.08
C TRP A 208 3.12 14.59 -8.52
N GLY A 209 2.46 15.71 -8.85
CA GLY A 209 2.12 16.04 -10.22
C GLY A 209 3.35 15.95 -11.09
N ASP A 210 4.45 16.54 -10.65
CA ASP A 210 5.69 16.56 -11.39
C ASP A 210 6.28 15.18 -11.67
N VAL A 211 6.32 14.29 -10.67
CA VAL A 211 6.86 12.95 -10.86
C VAL A 211 6.01 12.13 -11.84
N TYR A 212 4.70 12.14 -11.65
CA TYR A 212 3.78 11.38 -12.52
C TYR A 212 3.62 12.02 -13.91
N GLN A 213 3.83 13.33 -14.05
CA GLN A 213 3.90 13.99 -15.35
C GLN A 213 5.17 13.64 -16.11
N LYS A 214 6.30 13.60 -15.43
CA LYS A 214 7.63 13.50 -16.03
C LYS A 214 8.09 12.07 -16.32
N CYS A 215 7.58 11.06 -15.63
CA CYS A 215 8.02 9.69 -15.73
C CYS A 215 7.07 8.82 -16.56
N ALA A 216 7.64 7.95 -17.39
CA ALA A 216 6.88 6.98 -18.17
C ALA A 216 6.36 5.85 -17.29
N LEU A 217 7.18 5.34 -16.36
CA LEU A 217 6.86 4.21 -15.50
C LEU A 217 7.30 4.49 -14.06
N HIS A 218 6.45 4.12 -13.10
CA HIS A 218 6.71 4.31 -11.68
C HIS A 218 6.89 2.96 -10.95
N PHE A 219 7.82 2.87 -10.01
CA PHE A 219 7.91 1.75 -9.08
C PHE A 219 7.13 2.10 -7.79
N THR A 220 5.97 1.47 -7.62
CA THR A 220 5.17 1.67 -6.41
C THR A 220 5.77 0.87 -5.26
N ASN A 221 6.61 1.55 -4.50
CA ASN A 221 7.27 0.95 -3.34
C ASN A 221 6.30 0.83 -2.16
N GLU A 222 5.47 -0.21 -2.18
CA GLU A 222 4.50 -0.46 -1.12
C GLU A 222 5.17 -0.72 0.24
N SER A 223 4.41 -0.64 1.30
CA SER A 223 4.96 -0.81 2.65
C SER A 223 5.47 -2.23 2.89
N PHE A 224 4.84 -3.21 2.24
CA PHE A 224 5.18 -4.63 2.35
C PHE A 224 5.42 -5.24 0.98
N HIS A 225 6.58 -5.85 0.83
CA HIS A 225 6.91 -6.70 -0.32
C HIS A 225 6.66 -8.17 0.00
N TYR A 226 6.91 -8.55 1.25
CA TYR A 226 6.78 -9.92 1.70
C TYR A 226 5.34 -10.27 2.01
N SER A 227 4.88 -11.35 1.40
CA SER A 227 3.65 -12.04 1.77
C SER A 227 4.05 -13.24 2.60
N TYR A 228 3.41 -13.45 3.72
CA TYR A 228 3.65 -14.63 4.52
C TYR A 228 5.10 -14.78 5.01
N MET A 229 5.57 -13.86 5.83
CA MET A 229 6.77 -14.10 6.62
C MET A 229 6.39 -14.12 8.09
N GLN A 230 6.74 -15.23 8.73
CA GLN A 230 7.20 -15.09 10.09
C GLN A 230 8.49 -14.28 9.97
N ASP A 231 8.50 -13.08 10.45
CA ASP A 231 9.76 -12.37 10.58
C ASP A 231 10.66 -13.12 11.57
N GLN A 232 11.90 -12.68 11.73
CA GLN A 232 12.83 -13.31 12.70
C GLN A 232 12.34 -13.24 14.15
N LEU A 233 11.26 -12.48 14.42
CA LEU A 233 10.63 -12.31 15.72
C LEU A 233 9.35 -13.17 15.87
N GLY A 234 8.97 -13.91 14.84
CA GLY A 234 7.79 -14.77 14.84
C GLY A 234 6.48 -14.07 14.46
N HIS A 235 6.54 -12.87 13.87
CA HIS A 235 5.37 -12.11 13.50
C HIS A 235 4.81 -12.52 12.13
N TYR A 236 3.49 -12.59 12.00
CA TYR A 236 2.82 -12.86 10.74
C TYR A 236 2.56 -11.57 9.97
N ILE A 237 3.01 -11.53 8.72
CA ILE A 237 2.70 -10.45 7.78
C ILE A 237 1.48 -10.86 6.96
N TYR A 238 0.67 -9.89 6.57
CA TYR A 238 -0.53 -10.09 5.77
C TYR A 238 -0.24 -10.85 4.47
N PRO A 239 -1.00 -11.90 4.16
CA PRO A 239 -0.78 -12.71 2.95
C PRO A 239 -1.26 -12.06 1.66
N GLY A 240 -2.10 -11.05 1.71
CA GLY A 240 -2.69 -10.41 0.52
C GLY A 240 -2.06 -9.05 0.19
N PRO A 241 -2.24 -8.54 -1.04
CA PRO A 241 -1.64 -7.27 -1.42
C PRO A 241 -2.20 -6.13 -0.59
N PHE A 242 -1.29 -5.38 -0.01
CA PHE A 242 -1.57 -4.15 0.72
C PHE A 242 -1.38 -2.97 -0.23
N ILE A 243 -2.50 -2.43 -0.71
CA ILE A 243 -2.53 -1.35 -1.69
C ILE A 243 -2.70 -0.04 -0.95
N THR A 244 -1.73 0.84 -1.12
CA THR A 244 -1.71 2.13 -0.44
C THR A 244 -1.93 3.31 -1.40
N GLU A 245 -1.87 4.51 -0.85
CA GLU A 245 -1.93 5.75 -1.61
C GLU A 245 -0.90 5.83 -2.75
N LYS A 246 0.21 5.07 -2.69
CA LYS A 246 1.25 5.08 -3.73
C LYS A 246 0.73 4.53 -5.05
N THR A 247 0.08 3.37 -4.99
CA THR A 247 -0.57 2.77 -6.15
C THR A 247 -1.74 3.63 -6.63
N LEU A 248 -2.58 4.14 -5.73
CA LEU A 248 -3.71 5.00 -6.10
C LEU A 248 -3.27 6.27 -6.81
N LYS A 249 -2.10 6.81 -6.47
CA LYS A 249 -1.50 7.98 -7.14
C LYS A 249 -1.09 7.67 -8.58
N CYS A 250 -0.52 6.50 -8.84
CA CYS A 250 -0.20 6.08 -10.21
C CYS A 250 -1.46 5.99 -11.06
N LEU A 251 -2.50 5.37 -10.52
CA LEU A 251 -3.80 5.25 -11.19
C LEU A 251 -4.40 6.65 -11.49
N ALA A 252 -4.42 7.53 -10.49
CA ALA A 252 -4.92 8.90 -10.64
C ALA A 252 -4.07 9.76 -11.58
N GLY A 253 -2.77 9.51 -11.65
CA GLY A 253 -1.80 10.21 -12.47
C GLY A 253 -1.66 9.68 -13.91
N ALA A 254 -2.48 8.73 -14.35
CA ALA A 254 -2.35 8.05 -15.64
C ALA A 254 -0.92 7.55 -15.89
N THR A 255 -0.30 6.95 -14.88
CA THR A 255 1.09 6.49 -14.96
C THR A 255 1.14 4.98 -14.86
N GLY A 256 1.78 4.33 -15.84
CA GLY A 256 2.13 2.94 -15.74
C GLY A 256 2.99 2.69 -14.51
N PHE A 257 2.82 1.54 -13.85
CA PHE A 257 3.61 1.26 -12.66
C PHE A 257 3.93 -0.23 -12.53
N ILE A 258 5.03 -0.50 -11.82
CA ILE A 258 5.42 -1.84 -11.39
C ILE A 258 5.28 -1.88 -9.87
N PRO A 259 4.42 -2.74 -9.32
CA PRO A 259 4.27 -2.88 -7.87
C PRO A 259 5.49 -3.59 -7.27
N VAL A 260 6.19 -2.88 -6.38
CA VAL A 260 7.21 -3.46 -5.50
C VAL A 260 6.52 -3.76 -4.17
N GLY A 261 5.63 -4.74 -4.24
CA GLY A 261 4.69 -5.08 -3.17
C GLY A 261 4.51 -6.58 -3.03
N GLN A 262 3.44 -6.97 -2.38
CA GLN A 262 3.03 -8.36 -2.24
C GLN A 262 2.54 -8.90 -3.59
N PHE A 263 2.46 -10.24 -3.72
CA PHE A 263 1.97 -10.88 -4.94
C PHE A 263 0.49 -10.57 -5.21
N GLU A 264 0.05 -10.76 -6.44
CA GLU A 264 -1.33 -10.50 -6.92
C GLU A 264 -1.82 -9.06 -6.75
N THR A 265 -0.92 -8.06 -6.76
CA THR A 265 -1.31 -6.65 -6.69
C THR A 265 -2.13 -6.23 -7.91
N TYR A 266 -1.69 -6.57 -9.13
CA TYR A 266 -2.46 -6.30 -10.34
C TYR A 266 -3.78 -7.05 -10.36
N LYS A 267 -3.77 -8.32 -9.93
CA LYS A 267 -4.99 -9.12 -9.85
C LYS A 267 -6.01 -8.49 -8.90
N ALA A 268 -5.59 -8.08 -7.70
CA ALA A 268 -6.47 -7.44 -6.73
C ALA A 268 -7.08 -6.14 -7.28
N LEU A 269 -6.31 -5.36 -8.02
CA LEU A 269 -6.79 -4.15 -8.68
C LEU A 269 -7.72 -4.48 -9.87
N THR A 270 -7.43 -5.54 -10.63
CA THR A 270 -8.29 -5.99 -11.72
C THR A 270 -9.64 -6.48 -11.20
N ASP A 271 -9.67 -7.16 -10.08
CA ASP A 271 -10.91 -7.60 -9.41
C ASP A 271 -11.80 -6.41 -8.97
N VAL A 272 -11.20 -5.23 -8.86
CA VAL A 272 -11.90 -3.95 -8.58
C VAL A 272 -12.31 -3.21 -9.85
N GLY A 273 -11.79 -3.60 -11.02
CA GLY A 273 -12.15 -3.04 -12.33
C GLY A 273 -11.05 -2.25 -13.04
N PHE A 274 -9.85 -2.19 -12.49
CA PHE A 274 -8.68 -1.61 -13.18
C PHE A 274 -8.12 -2.54 -14.25
N LYS A 275 -7.32 -2.01 -15.18
CA LYS A 275 -6.70 -2.76 -16.29
C LYS A 275 -5.19 -2.61 -16.30
N PHE A 276 -4.49 -3.68 -16.66
CA PHE A 276 -3.03 -3.73 -16.71
C PHE A 276 -2.54 -4.52 -17.94
N ASP A 277 -3.13 -4.20 -19.11
CA ASP A 277 -2.73 -4.76 -20.40
C ASP A 277 -1.45 -4.05 -20.87
N TYR A 278 -0.33 -4.34 -20.23
CA TYR A 278 0.98 -3.76 -20.55
C TYR A 278 1.74 -4.60 -21.58
N ASP A 279 2.49 -3.94 -22.45
CA ASP A 279 3.27 -4.63 -23.50
C ASP A 279 4.56 -5.31 -22.97
N PHE A 280 4.74 -5.36 -21.65
CA PHE A 280 5.82 -6.09 -21.00
C PHE A 280 5.27 -7.15 -20.05
N ASN A 281 6.12 -8.13 -19.72
CA ASN A 281 5.71 -9.25 -18.88
C ASN A 281 5.43 -8.82 -17.43
N THR A 282 4.22 -9.13 -16.96
CA THR A 282 3.75 -8.85 -15.60
C THR A 282 3.62 -10.11 -14.73
N ASP A 283 4.10 -11.27 -15.18
CA ASP A 283 3.97 -12.56 -14.49
C ASP A 283 4.64 -12.58 -13.11
N PHE A 284 5.59 -11.68 -12.85
CA PHE A 284 6.18 -11.51 -11.53
C PHE A 284 5.13 -11.26 -10.44
N ASP A 285 4.02 -10.63 -10.78
CA ASP A 285 2.94 -10.33 -9.82
C ASP A 285 2.25 -11.59 -9.30
N ASN A 286 2.26 -12.66 -10.08
CA ASN A 286 1.68 -13.96 -9.71
C ASN A 286 2.64 -14.85 -8.88
N ASP A 287 3.92 -14.45 -8.79
CA ASP A 287 4.92 -15.24 -8.07
C ASP A 287 4.78 -15.05 -6.55
N LYS A 288 4.38 -16.13 -5.87
CA LYS A 288 4.24 -16.16 -4.40
C LYS A 288 5.58 -16.14 -3.67
N GLY A 289 6.67 -16.47 -4.35
CA GLY A 289 8.01 -16.44 -3.78
C GLY A 289 8.53 -15.01 -3.65
N ASN A 290 8.72 -14.53 -2.44
CA ASN A 290 9.14 -13.15 -2.19
C ASN A 290 10.47 -12.79 -2.88
N ILE A 291 11.44 -13.69 -2.84
CA ILE A 291 12.78 -13.47 -3.41
C ILE A 291 12.76 -13.66 -4.93
N THR A 292 12.06 -14.68 -5.43
CA THR A 292 11.94 -14.94 -6.88
C THR A 292 11.16 -13.82 -7.57
N ARG A 293 10.09 -13.30 -6.93
CA ARG A 293 9.35 -12.14 -7.41
C ARG A 293 10.26 -10.91 -7.50
N LEU A 294 11.06 -10.65 -6.48
CA LEU A 294 11.98 -9.52 -6.47
C LEU A 294 13.08 -9.67 -7.54
N GLU A 295 13.62 -10.88 -7.73
CA GLU A 295 14.56 -11.16 -8.82
C GLU A 295 13.92 -10.92 -10.19
N SER A 296 12.67 -11.34 -10.38
CA SER A 296 11.91 -11.11 -11.61
C SER A 296 11.71 -9.62 -11.89
N ILE A 297 11.36 -8.81 -10.88
CA ILE A 297 11.27 -7.36 -11.01
C ILE A 297 12.62 -6.75 -11.39
N VAL A 298 13.72 -7.16 -10.75
CA VAL A 298 15.09 -6.69 -11.09
C VAL A 298 15.48 -7.06 -12.53
N ASN A 299 15.10 -8.25 -13.01
CA ASN A 299 15.34 -8.64 -14.39
C ASN A 299 14.50 -7.81 -15.37
N LEU A 300 13.24 -7.55 -15.05
CA LEU A 300 12.37 -6.68 -15.83
C LEU A 300 12.90 -5.25 -15.92
N ILE A 301 13.44 -4.69 -14.84
CA ILE A 301 14.11 -3.38 -14.87
C ILE A 301 15.24 -3.35 -15.89
N LYS A 302 16.07 -4.43 -15.97
CA LYS A 302 17.16 -4.51 -16.96
C LYS A 302 16.63 -4.51 -18.38
N GLU A 303 15.58 -5.25 -18.65
CA GLU A 303 14.93 -5.28 -19.95
C GLU A 303 14.40 -3.88 -20.31
N LEU A 304 13.54 -3.33 -19.45
CA LEU A 304 12.89 -2.05 -19.68
C LEU A 304 13.87 -0.86 -19.70
N SER A 305 15.04 -0.98 -19.09
CA SER A 305 16.08 0.07 -19.16
C SER A 305 16.62 0.31 -20.56
N THR A 306 16.43 -0.65 -21.48
CA THR A 306 16.82 -0.53 -22.89
C THR A 306 15.77 0.18 -23.74
N TRP A 307 14.58 0.40 -23.22
CA TRP A 307 13.47 1.06 -23.91
C TRP A 307 13.57 2.58 -23.76
N SER A 308 13.09 3.32 -24.75
CA SER A 308 12.94 4.76 -24.60
C SER A 308 11.83 5.10 -23.62
N LYS A 309 11.80 6.31 -23.09
CA LYS A 309 10.68 6.74 -22.23
C LYS A 309 9.36 6.80 -23.00
N GLU A 310 9.43 7.05 -24.29
CA GLU A 310 8.28 7.03 -25.20
C GLU A 310 7.73 5.61 -25.36
N ASP A 311 8.59 4.60 -25.59
CA ASP A 311 8.18 3.22 -25.71
C ASP A 311 7.56 2.69 -24.40
N LEU A 312 8.16 3.03 -23.26
CA LEU A 312 7.62 2.68 -21.94
C LEU A 312 6.25 3.30 -21.68
N PHE A 313 6.07 4.54 -22.12
CA PHE A 313 4.77 5.21 -21.99
C PHE A 313 3.71 4.57 -22.88
N GLU A 314 4.02 4.37 -24.16
CA GLU A 314 3.07 3.73 -25.10
C GLU A 314 2.68 2.32 -24.64
N ALA A 315 3.63 1.54 -24.10
CA ALA A 315 3.38 0.19 -23.56
C ALA A 315 2.37 0.14 -22.40
N THR A 316 2.10 1.25 -21.74
CA THR A 316 1.19 1.30 -20.58
C THR A 316 0.03 2.26 -20.75
N LYS A 317 0.03 3.06 -21.80
CA LYS A 317 -0.81 4.24 -21.99
C LYS A 317 -2.30 3.94 -21.95
N ASP A 318 -2.75 2.93 -22.69
CA ASP A 318 -4.19 2.63 -22.81
C ASP A 318 -4.77 2.21 -21.45
N SER A 319 -4.09 1.29 -20.75
CA SER A 319 -4.46 0.88 -19.41
C SER A 319 -4.39 2.03 -18.42
N SER A 320 -3.33 2.85 -18.48
CA SER A 320 -3.14 3.97 -17.57
C SER A 320 -4.22 5.05 -17.74
N ASN A 321 -4.59 5.38 -18.97
CA ASN A 321 -5.66 6.33 -19.27
C ASN A 321 -7.03 5.78 -18.82
N TYR A 322 -7.32 4.52 -19.13
CA TYR A 322 -8.55 3.86 -18.65
C TYR A 322 -8.61 3.91 -17.12
N ASN A 323 -7.53 3.56 -16.45
CA ASN A 323 -7.47 3.53 -15.00
C ASN A 323 -7.67 4.90 -14.37
N GLN A 324 -7.11 5.96 -14.99
CA GLN A 324 -7.36 7.34 -14.55
C GLN A 324 -8.84 7.71 -14.70
N GLU A 325 -9.46 7.38 -15.84
CA GLU A 325 -10.88 7.66 -16.05
C GLU A 325 -11.76 6.88 -15.07
N TYR A 326 -11.44 5.61 -14.86
CA TYR A 326 -12.18 4.75 -13.96
C TYR A 326 -12.09 5.19 -12.50
N ILE A 327 -10.88 5.51 -11.99
CA ILE A 327 -10.71 5.91 -10.60
C ILE A 327 -11.44 7.22 -10.24
N TYR A 328 -11.64 8.11 -11.22
CA TYR A 328 -12.43 9.33 -11.06
C TYR A 328 -13.92 9.15 -11.38
N SER A 329 -14.34 7.97 -11.79
CA SER A 329 -15.71 7.71 -12.19
C SER A 329 -16.64 7.51 -10.99
N GLN A 330 -17.94 7.78 -11.20
CA GLN A 330 -18.97 7.43 -10.25
C GLN A 330 -19.13 5.91 -10.09
N ASP A 331 -18.71 5.12 -11.07
CA ASP A 331 -18.81 3.66 -11.01
C ASP A 331 -17.81 3.08 -10.02
N PHE A 332 -16.58 3.59 -9.98
CA PHE A 332 -15.62 3.20 -8.95
C PHE A 332 -16.07 3.60 -7.55
N TYR A 333 -16.59 4.84 -7.39
CA TYR A 333 -17.15 5.28 -6.12
C TYR A 333 -18.27 4.36 -5.64
N LYS A 334 -19.26 4.10 -6.51
CA LYS A 334 -20.37 3.19 -6.20
C LYS A 334 -19.90 1.76 -5.91
N PHE A 335 -18.86 1.29 -6.62
CA PHE A 335 -18.29 -0.03 -6.33
C PHE A 335 -17.80 -0.10 -4.88
N CYS A 336 -16.98 0.84 -4.44
CA CYS A 336 -16.46 0.88 -3.07
C CYS A 336 -17.60 1.00 -2.05
N GLU A 337 -18.54 1.90 -2.29
CA GLU A 337 -19.69 2.11 -1.40
C GLU A 337 -20.56 0.86 -1.28
N ASN A 338 -20.93 0.23 -2.40
CA ASN A 338 -21.76 -0.97 -2.39
C ASN A 338 -21.07 -2.15 -1.67
N LYS A 339 -19.74 -2.29 -1.85
CA LYS A 339 -18.97 -3.33 -1.13
C LYS A 339 -18.98 -3.07 0.37
N ASN A 340 -18.72 -1.83 0.77
CA ASN A 340 -18.72 -1.46 2.19
C ASN A 340 -20.11 -1.61 2.82
N GLN A 341 -21.19 -1.21 2.14
CA GLN A 341 -22.55 -1.37 2.61
C GLN A 341 -22.94 -2.84 2.81
N LYS A 342 -22.48 -3.71 1.88
CA LYS A 342 -22.70 -5.16 2.05
C LYS A 342 -21.97 -5.71 3.28
N ILE A 343 -20.74 -5.27 3.52
CA ILE A 343 -19.96 -5.66 4.71
C ILE A 343 -20.64 -5.17 5.98
N ILE A 344 -21.04 -3.90 6.01
CA ILE A 344 -21.75 -3.31 7.15
C ILE A 344 -23.01 -4.10 7.46
N LYS A 345 -23.80 -4.40 6.44
CA LYS A 345 -25.02 -5.20 6.61
C LYS A 345 -24.70 -6.60 7.17
N ASP A 346 -23.68 -7.29 6.65
CA ASP A 346 -23.29 -8.61 7.18
C ASP A 346 -22.85 -8.52 8.65
N ILE A 347 -22.14 -7.48 9.02
CA ILE A 347 -21.73 -7.26 10.41
C ILE A 347 -22.95 -7.02 11.31
N LEU A 348 -23.88 -6.19 10.87
CA LEU A 348 -25.09 -5.91 11.65
C LEU A 348 -25.96 -7.16 11.79
N ASP A 349 -26.26 -7.86 10.70
CA ASP A 349 -27.10 -9.04 10.68
C ASP A 349 -26.56 -10.20 11.55
N ASN A 350 -25.24 -10.27 11.76
CA ASN A 350 -24.60 -11.34 12.54
C ASN A 350 -24.28 -10.94 14.00
N ASN A 351 -24.45 -9.68 14.41
CA ASN A 351 -24.05 -9.19 15.74
C ASN A 351 -25.11 -8.34 16.45
N THR A 352 -26.31 -8.18 15.90
CA THR A 352 -27.48 -7.61 16.53
C THR A 352 -28.45 -8.72 16.97
#